data_57f31d40ec9e395ed798c3c7aeba3105
#
_entry.id   57f31d40ec9e395ed798c3c7aeba3105
#
_cell.length_a   1.000
_cell.length_b   1.000
_cell.length_c   1.000
_cell.angle_alpha   90.00
_cell.angle_beta   90.00
_cell.angle_gamma   90.00
#
_symmetry.space_group_name_H-M   'P 1'
#
loop_
_entity.id
_entity.type
_entity.pdbx_description
1 polymer ?
#
loop_
_entity_poly.entity_id
_entity_poly.type
_entity_poly.pdbx_seq_one_letter_code
_entity_poly.pdbx_strand_id
1 'polypeptide(L)'
;MQDLFLEKMEEKKARLEKILENSRERLKAVDSVQDAEDVRIKVLGKKGELTEMLKSMGKMEPEERKEFGMAANRVRGEIEKMLEASFEQLKNKAKEAKFKLEKIDVTEPGKVPHLGTKHPITITIDEVSKVFKSMGFSL
;
A
#
# COMPACT_ATOMS: atom_id res chain seq x y z
N MET A 1 12.28 -49.41 -3.63
CA MET A 1 13.01 -48.12 -3.64
C MET A 1 12.16 -46.95 -4.14
N GLN A 2 11.22 -47.17 -5.05
CA GLN A 2 10.33 -46.13 -5.57
C GLN A 2 9.29 -45.65 -4.53
N ASP A 3 8.78 -46.52 -3.69
CA ASP A 3 7.76 -46.17 -2.68
C ASP A 3 8.29 -45.25 -1.60
N LEU A 4 9.50 -45.47 -1.09
CA LEU A 4 10.14 -44.58 -0.10
C LEU A 4 10.45 -43.18 -0.64
N PHE A 5 10.58 -43.09 -1.95
CA PHE A 5 10.83 -41.88 -2.69
C PHE A 5 9.53 -41.03 -2.81
N LEU A 6 8.44 -41.68 -3.18
CA LEU A 6 7.12 -41.03 -3.26
C LEU A 6 6.65 -40.51 -1.90
N GLU A 7 6.82 -41.27 -0.82
CA GLU A 7 6.51 -40.83 0.54
C GLU A 7 7.27 -39.55 0.95
N LYS A 8 8.57 -39.49 0.68
CA LYS A 8 9.38 -38.30 0.97
C LYS A 8 8.96 -37.05 0.18
N MET A 9 8.51 -37.24 -1.06
CA MET A 9 8.01 -36.15 -1.88
C MET A 9 6.66 -35.65 -1.40
N GLU A 10 5.78 -36.56 -0.98
CA GLU A 10 4.48 -36.22 -0.39
C GLU A 10 4.61 -35.51 0.94
N GLU A 11 5.49 -35.99 1.82
CA GLU A 11 5.79 -35.30 3.09
C GLU A 11 6.28 -33.84 2.87
N LYS A 12 7.12 -33.62 1.85
CA LYS A 12 7.64 -32.29 1.55
C LYS A 12 6.57 -31.38 0.93
N LYS A 13 5.72 -31.93 0.06
CA LYS A 13 4.54 -31.20 -0.47
C LYS A 13 3.57 -30.84 0.66
N ALA A 14 3.29 -31.77 1.56
CA ALA A 14 2.45 -31.53 2.74
C ALA A 14 3.04 -30.45 3.67
N ARG A 15 4.35 -30.39 3.82
CA ARG A 15 5.01 -29.30 4.58
C ARG A 15 4.86 -27.94 3.91
N LEU A 16 4.96 -27.86 2.58
CA LEU A 16 4.70 -26.62 1.84
C LEU A 16 3.26 -26.13 2.01
N GLU A 17 2.30 -27.04 1.96
CA GLU A 17 0.89 -26.72 2.19
C GLU A 17 0.64 -26.23 3.62
N LYS A 18 1.27 -26.86 4.63
CA LYS A 18 1.22 -26.38 6.02
C LYS A 18 1.82 -24.99 6.19
N ILE A 19 2.93 -24.68 5.51
CA ILE A 19 3.52 -23.34 5.54
C ILE A 19 2.54 -22.32 4.93
N LEU A 20 1.88 -22.68 3.84
CA LEU A 20 0.86 -21.84 3.19
C LEU A 20 -0.33 -21.59 4.12
N GLU A 21 -0.82 -22.63 4.77
CA GLU A 21 -1.96 -22.54 5.70
C GLU A 21 -1.62 -21.73 6.94
N ASN A 22 -0.48 -21.99 7.57
CA ASN A 22 0.04 -21.20 8.69
C ASN A 22 0.24 -19.72 8.31
N SER A 23 0.74 -19.47 7.09
CA SER A 23 0.91 -18.09 6.60
C SER A 23 -0.45 -17.40 6.41
N ARG A 24 -1.44 -18.13 5.91
CA ARG A 24 -2.81 -17.63 5.75
C ARG A 24 -3.48 -17.31 7.09
N GLU A 25 -3.29 -18.15 8.10
CA GLU A 25 -3.80 -17.91 9.46
C GLU A 25 -3.12 -16.71 10.11
N ARG A 26 -1.80 -16.64 10.01
CA ARG A 26 -1.03 -15.50 10.53
C ARG A 26 -1.45 -14.19 9.87
N LEU A 27 -1.65 -14.17 8.55
CA LEU A 27 -2.10 -12.98 7.83
C LEU A 27 -3.52 -12.53 8.18
N LYS A 28 -4.41 -13.46 8.56
CA LYS A 28 -5.76 -13.12 9.04
C LYS A 28 -5.75 -12.45 10.41
N ALA A 29 -4.75 -12.75 11.24
CA ALA A 29 -4.58 -12.20 12.58
C ALA A 29 -3.78 -10.89 12.61
N VAL A 30 -3.36 -10.38 11.46
CA VAL A 30 -2.54 -9.17 11.35
C VAL A 30 -3.44 -7.94 11.30
N ASP A 31 -3.24 -7.03 12.26
CA ASP A 31 -3.95 -5.74 12.33
C ASP A 31 -3.06 -4.54 11.99
N SER A 32 -1.74 -4.75 11.87
CA SER A 32 -0.76 -3.69 11.58
C SER A 32 0.09 -4.01 10.34
N VAL A 33 0.49 -2.95 9.63
CA VAL A 33 1.43 -3.07 8.50
C VAL A 33 2.77 -3.66 8.94
N GLN A 34 3.22 -3.35 10.16
CA GLN A 34 4.47 -3.88 10.72
C GLN A 34 4.39 -5.39 10.96
N ASP A 35 3.25 -5.87 11.50
CA ASP A 35 3.05 -7.30 11.70
C ASP A 35 3.01 -8.07 10.38
N ALA A 36 2.46 -7.46 9.32
CA ALA A 36 2.47 -8.05 7.98
C ALA A 36 3.90 -8.16 7.41
N GLU A 37 4.76 -7.17 7.64
CA GLU A 37 6.17 -7.22 7.28
C GLU A 37 6.93 -8.29 8.06
N ASP A 38 6.65 -8.44 9.34
CA ASP A 38 7.25 -9.50 10.17
C ASP A 38 6.87 -10.91 9.67
N VAL A 39 5.62 -11.11 9.28
CA VAL A 39 5.18 -12.37 8.65
C VAL A 39 5.91 -12.59 7.33
N ARG A 40 6.06 -11.56 6.49
CA ARG A 40 6.82 -11.62 5.25
C ARG A 40 8.26 -12.06 5.49
N ILE A 41 8.94 -11.47 6.49
CA ILE A 41 10.32 -11.79 6.82
C ILE A 41 10.44 -13.21 7.36
N LYS A 42 9.51 -13.67 8.18
CA LYS A 42 9.49 -15.03 8.76
C LYS A 42 9.26 -16.10 7.71
N VAL A 43 8.45 -15.83 6.70
CA VAL A 43 8.09 -16.84 5.67
C VAL A 43 9.02 -16.75 4.46
N LEU A 44 9.22 -15.55 3.90
CA LEU A 44 9.95 -15.31 2.64
C LEU A 44 11.38 -14.78 2.86
N GLY A 45 11.77 -14.46 4.09
CA GLY A 45 13.09 -13.93 4.41
C GLY A 45 14.22 -14.90 4.14
N LYS A 46 15.47 -14.43 4.24
CA LYS A 46 16.69 -15.25 4.04
C LYS A 46 16.79 -16.47 4.97
N LYS A 47 16.17 -16.40 6.15
CA LYS A 47 16.03 -17.47 7.14
C LYS A 47 14.58 -17.92 7.29
N GLY A 48 13.72 -17.63 6.31
CA GLY A 48 12.32 -17.98 6.35
C GLY A 48 12.08 -19.46 6.09
N GLU A 49 10.98 -19.96 6.63
CA GLU A 49 10.58 -21.37 6.56
C GLU A 49 10.60 -21.89 5.10
N LEU A 50 10.12 -21.09 4.15
CA LEU A 50 10.11 -21.43 2.73
C LEU A 50 11.52 -21.43 2.11
N THR A 51 12.36 -20.48 2.53
CA THR A 51 13.74 -20.39 2.05
C THR A 51 14.63 -21.53 2.55
N GLU A 52 14.41 -21.99 3.79
CA GLU A 52 15.09 -23.17 4.33
C GLU A 52 14.69 -24.44 3.58
N MET A 53 13.40 -24.58 3.25
CA MET A 53 12.91 -25.66 2.41
C MET A 53 13.57 -25.65 1.02
N LEU A 54 13.68 -24.48 0.39
CA LEU A 54 14.36 -24.31 -0.89
C LEU A 54 15.85 -24.64 -0.81
N LYS A 55 16.53 -24.29 0.27
CA LYS A 55 17.93 -24.67 0.48
C LYS A 55 18.11 -26.19 0.64
N SER A 56 17.17 -26.86 1.24
CA SER A 56 17.21 -28.33 1.38
C SER A 56 17.14 -29.04 0.02
N MET A 57 16.60 -28.38 -1.02
CA MET A 57 16.56 -28.89 -2.40
C MET A 57 17.95 -29.04 -3.03
N GLY A 58 18.97 -28.32 -2.56
CA GLY A 58 20.33 -28.43 -3.08
C GLY A 58 20.95 -29.84 -2.94
N LYS A 59 20.37 -30.68 -2.09
CA LYS A 59 20.80 -32.05 -1.81
C LYS A 59 19.94 -33.11 -2.53
N MET A 60 19.00 -32.69 -3.39
CA MET A 60 18.08 -33.57 -4.09
C MET A 60 18.54 -33.86 -5.51
N GLU A 61 17.99 -34.92 -6.10
CA GLU A 61 18.20 -35.28 -7.49
C GLU A 61 17.59 -34.22 -8.45
N PRO A 62 18.15 -34.04 -9.65
CA PRO A 62 17.76 -32.98 -10.57
C PRO A 62 16.29 -33.03 -11.01
N GLU A 63 15.70 -34.21 -11.10
CA GLU A 63 14.28 -34.38 -11.48
C GLU A 63 13.33 -33.96 -10.35
N GLU A 64 13.60 -34.44 -9.13
CA GLU A 64 12.85 -34.01 -7.91
C GLU A 64 12.92 -32.52 -7.68
N ARG A 65 14.12 -31.97 -7.89
CA ARG A 65 14.37 -30.53 -7.73
C ARG A 65 13.48 -29.69 -8.65
N LYS A 66 13.20 -30.18 -9.84
CA LYS A 66 12.35 -29.48 -10.82
C LYS A 66 10.88 -29.44 -10.37
N GLU A 67 10.34 -30.59 -9.98
CA GLU A 67 8.94 -30.69 -9.52
C GLU A 67 8.69 -29.92 -8.21
N PHE A 68 9.58 -30.13 -7.24
CA PHE A 68 9.48 -29.44 -5.97
C PHE A 68 9.70 -27.93 -6.13
N GLY A 69 10.63 -27.51 -7.01
CA GLY A 69 10.85 -26.10 -7.34
C GLY A 69 9.62 -25.44 -7.92
N MET A 70 8.88 -26.12 -8.80
CA MET A 70 7.62 -25.61 -9.34
C MET A 70 6.56 -25.47 -8.24
N ALA A 71 6.41 -26.47 -7.37
CA ALA A 71 5.48 -26.42 -6.25
C ALA A 71 5.83 -25.31 -5.24
N ALA A 72 7.09 -25.18 -4.88
CA ALA A 72 7.57 -24.15 -3.96
C ALA A 72 7.39 -22.73 -4.54
N ASN A 73 7.66 -22.54 -5.82
CA ASN A 73 7.44 -21.26 -6.49
C ASN A 73 5.95 -20.90 -6.58
N ARG A 74 5.08 -21.88 -6.78
CA ARG A 74 3.63 -21.68 -6.76
C ARG A 74 3.16 -21.19 -5.37
N VAL A 75 3.56 -21.90 -4.31
CA VAL A 75 3.25 -21.53 -2.93
C VAL A 75 3.80 -20.14 -2.59
N ARG A 76 5.01 -19.84 -3.01
CA ARG A 76 5.61 -18.52 -2.87
C ARG A 76 4.74 -17.43 -3.51
N GLY A 77 4.34 -17.63 -4.76
CA GLY A 77 3.49 -16.68 -5.48
C GLY A 77 2.11 -16.49 -4.85
N GLU A 78 1.53 -17.55 -4.27
CA GLU A 78 0.27 -17.45 -3.53
C GLU A 78 0.44 -16.65 -2.23
N ILE A 79 1.52 -16.87 -1.48
CA ILE A 79 1.85 -16.13 -0.26
C ILE A 79 2.12 -14.65 -0.58
N GLU A 80 2.88 -14.35 -1.64
CA GLU A 80 3.16 -12.99 -2.08
C GLU A 80 1.86 -12.23 -2.42
N LYS A 81 0.96 -12.84 -3.16
CA LYS A 81 -0.36 -12.26 -3.50
C LYS A 81 -1.22 -12.00 -2.25
N MET A 82 -1.23 -12.93 -1.30
CA MET A 82 -1.98 -12.75 -0.05
C MET A 82 -1.38 -11.61 0.80
N LEU A 83 -0.06 -11.50 0.85
CA LEU A 83 0.64 -10.40 1.52
C LEU A 83 0.30 -9.05 0.89
N GLU A 84 0.37 -8.93 -0.44
CA GLU A 84 0.02 -7.70 -1.15
C GLU A 84 -1.42 -7.27 -0.89
N ALA A 85 -2.37 -8.20 -0.96
CA ALA A 85 -3.77 -7.92 -0.65
C ALA A 85 -3.97 -7.45 0.80
N SER A 86 -3.27 -8.08 1.76
CA SER A 86 -3.31 -7.68 3.17
C SER A 86 -2.69 -6.29 3.38
N PHE A 87 -1.57 -5.98 2.73
CA PHE A 87 -0.95 -4.66 2.78
C PHE A 87 -1.86 -3.57 2.22
N GLU A 88 -2.52 -3.81 1.09
CA GLU A 88 -3.48 -2.85 0.53
C GLU A 88 -4.66 -2.60 1.46
N GLN A 89 -5.24 -3.65 2.04
CA GLN A 89 -6.33 -3.52 2.99
C GLN A 89 -5.94 -2.72 4.24
N LEU A 90 -4.77 -3.03 4.83
CA LEU A 90 -4.26 -2.32 6.01
C LEU A 90 -3.94 -0.85 5.69
N LYS A 91 -3.35 -0.58 4.53
CA LYS A 91 -3.06 0.77 4.07
C LYS A 91 -4.34 1.59 3.85
N ASN A 92 -5.37 0.97 3.29
CA ASN A 92 -6.67 1.63 3.09
C ASN A 92 -7.37 1.90 4.43
N LYS A 93 -7.38 0.94 5.36
CA LYS A 93 -7.88 1.14 6.73
C LYS A 93 -7.15 2.27 7.45
N ALA A 94 -5.82 2.33 7.34
CA ALA A 94 -5.03 3.39 7.94
C ALA A 94 -5.33 4.77 7.32
N LYS A 95 -5.55 4.84 6.00
CA LYS A 95 -5.98 6.07 5.32
C LYS A 95 -7.37 6.51 5.78
N GLU A 96 -8.33 5.59 5.83
CA GLU A 96 -9.69 5.90 6.30
C GLU A 96 -9.70 6.38 7.75
N ALA A 97 -8.90 5.77 8.62
CA ALA A 97 -8.74 6.22 10.00
C ALA A 97 -8.17 7.65 10.06
N LYS A 98 -7.16 7.95 9.23
CA LYS A 98 -6.60 9.30 9.10
C LYS A 98 -7.64 10.31 8.61
N PHE A 99 -8.39 9.98 7.56
CA PHE A 99 -9.45 10.86 7.05
C PHE A 99 -10.56 11.11 8.06
N LYS A 100 -10.88 10.14 8.92
CA LYS A 100 -11.84 10.33 10.00
C LYS A 100 -11.32 11.27 11.10
N LEU A 101 -10.02 11.27 11.37
CA LEU A 101 -9.38 12.16 12.34
C LEU A 101 -9.16 13.58 11.78
N GLU A 102 -8.84 13.67 10.47
CA GLU A 102 -8.63 14.94 9.76
C GLU A 102 -9.93 15.46 9.13
N LYS A 103 -11.05 15.38 9.86
CA LYS A 103 -12.33 15.90 9.40
C LYS A 103 -12.25 17.44 9.34
N ILE A 104 -11.86 17.96 8.19
CA ILE A 104 -11.85 19.41 7.93
C ILE A 104 -13.29 19.84 7.70
N ASP A 105 -13.76 20.80 8.49
CA ASP A 105 -15.04 21.44 8.26
C ASP A 105 -14.92 22.38 7.04
N VAL A 106 -15.36 21.89 5.89
CA VAL A 106 -15.37 22.64 4.63
C VAL A 106 -16.51 23.68 4.57
N THR A 107 -17.37 23.73 5.58
CA THR A 107 -18.47 24.72 5.67
C THR A 107 -17.97 26.03 6.25
N GLU A 108 -16.79 26.09 6.88
CA GLU A 108 -16.22 27.33 7.34
C GLU A 108 -15.88 28.22 6.14
N PRO A 109 -16.45 29.45 6.08
CA PRO A 109 -16.19 30.35 4.96
C PRO A 109 -14.69 30.67 4.90
N GLY A 110 -14.09 30.48 3.74
CA GLY A 110 -12.69 30.82 3.51
C GLY A 110 -12.42 32.29 3.85
N LYS A 111 -11.18 32.64 4.21
CA LYS A 111 -10.78 34.04 4.40
C LYS A 111 -11.08 34.80 3.12
N VAL A 112 -12.07 35.66 3.18
CA VAL A 112 -12.38 36.59 2.08
C VAL A 112 -11.20 37.55 1.97
N PRO A 113 -10.51 37.62 0.83
CA PRO A 113 -9.44 38.59 0.65
C PRO A 113 -10.04 39.99 0.75
N HIS A 114 -9.49 40.84 1.62
CA HIS A 114 -9.88 42.25 1.65
C HIS A 114 -9.54 42.86 0.28
N LEU A 115 -10.60 43.21 -0.46
CA LEU A 115 -10.42 43.97 -1.69
C LEU A 115 -9.79 45.32 -1.30
N GLY A 116 -8.65 45.60 -1.88
CA GLY A 116 -7.95 46.86 -1.67
C GLY A 116 -8.87 48.04 -1.99
N THR A 117 -8.87 49.05 -1.16
CA THR A 117 -9.57 50.31 -1.44
C THR A 117 -8.74 51.16 -2.39
N LYS A 118 -9.41 51.93 -3.28
CA LYS A 118 -8.71 52.87 -4.15
C LYS A 118 -7.98 53.92 -3.30
N HIS A 119 -6.77 54.27 -3.72
CA HIS A 119 -6.03 55.34 -3.06
C HIS A 119 -6.83 56.65 -3.09
N PRO A 120 -6.86 57.47 -2.00
CA PRO A 120 -7.65 58.69 -1.97
C PRO A 120 -7.42 59.63 -3.17
N ILE A 121 -6.19 59.78 -3.64
CA ILE A 121 -5.85 60.55 -4.84
C ILE A 121 -6.59 60.01 -6.08
N THR A 122 -6.66 58.71 -6.25
CA THR A 122 -7.38 58.10 -7.38
C THR A 122 -8.88 58.38 -7.33
N ILE A 123 -9.45 58.38 -6.13
CA ILE A 123 -10.88 58.72 -5.91
C ILE A 123 -11.12 60.18 -6.33
N THR A 124 -10.26 61.10 -5.88
CA THR A 124 -10.37 62.53 -6.22
C THR A 124 -10.22 62.73 -7.74
N ILE A 125 -9.25 62.11 -8.38
CA ILE A 125 -9.09 62.19 -9.84
C ILE A 125 -10.31 61.65 -10.57
N ASP A 126 -10.90 60.54 -10.14
CA ASP A 126 -12.10 59.95 -10.72
C ASP A 126 -13.28 60.93 -10.59
N GLU A 127 -13.43 61.64 -9.46
CA GLU A 127 -14.51 62.63 -9.22
C GLU A 127 -14.31 63.85 -10.12
N VAL A 128 -13.13 64.43 -10.15
CA VAL A 128 -12.79 65.60 -10.97
C VAL A 128 -13.03 65.24 -12.46
N SER A 129 -12.57 64.07 -12.90
CA SER A 129 -12.77 63.59 -14.24
C SER A 129 -14.26 63.46 -14.63
N LYS A 130 -15.09 63.01 -13.69
CA LYS A 130 -16.56 62.95 -13.90
C LYS A 130 -17.17 64.33 -14.12
N VAL A 131 -16.75 65.31 -13.31
CA VAL A 131 -17.24 66.70 -13.45
C VAL A 131 -16.86 67.26 -14.82
N PHE A 132 -15.61 67.14 -15.25
CA PHE A 132 -15.17 67.64 -16.54
C PHE A 132 -15.86 66.93 -17.73
N LYS A 133 -16.08 65.62 -17.61
CA LYS A 133 -16.86 64.87 -18.62
C LYS A 133 -18.29 65.36 -18.70
N SER A 134 -18.95 65.73 -17.57
CA SER A 134 -20.32 66.25 -17.61
C SER A 134 -20.41 67.63 -18.26
N MET A 135 -19.31 68.40 -18.25
CA MET A 135 -19.19 69.69 -18.94
C MET A 135 -18.80 69.57 -20.43
N GLY A 136 -18.67 68.32 -20.95
CA GLY A 136 -18.39 68.09 -22.38
C GLY A 136 -16.91 67.97 -22.76
N PHE A 137 -16.02 67.91 -21.77
CA PHE A 137 -14.61 67.67 -22.06
C PHE A 137 -14.32 66.16 -22.27
N SER A 138 -13.51 65.86 -23.27
CA SER A 138 -12.95 64.52 -23.49
C SER A 138 -11.61 64.39 -22.77
N LEU A 139 -11.40 63.27 -22.07
CA LEU A 139 -10.14 62.90 -21.42
C LEU A 139 -9.31 62.02 -22.33
#